data_6b206eb2b1eef7d511db4f5004298741
#
_entry.id   6b206eb2b1eef7d511db4f5004298741
#
_cell.length_a   1.000
_cell.length_b   1.000
_cell.length_c   1.000
_cell.angle_alpha   90.00
_cell.angle_beta   90.00
_cell.angle_gamma   90.00
#
_symmetry.space_group_name_H-M   'P 1'
#
loop_
_entity.id
_entity.type
_entity.pdbx_description
1 polymer ?
#
loop_
_entity_poly.entity_id
_entity_poly.type
_entity_poly.pdbx_seq_one_letter_code
_entity_poly.pdbx_strand_id
1 'polypeptide(L)'
;MNIKVGFMSLILLSGLTLAACSDEEMDHNEMNHDNPSSDEVRSLEVDLQAPESIKSGEEVQFVAHVTSNEEDVTDADSVMFEIISGEESLDMIEVDHSENGEYVLDYTFDEAGDYKVISHVDAFSLHTMPEEFVTVE
;
A
#
# COMPACT_ATOMS: atom_id res chain seq x y z
N MET A 1 29.78 -24.49 -60.29
CA MET A 1 30.36 -23.76 -61.40
C MET A 1 30.78 -22.40 -60.91
N ASN A 2 32.04 -22.36 -60.58
CA ASN A 2 32.98 -21.33 -60.96
C ASN A 2 32.66 -19.94 -60.43
N ILE A 3 33.50 -19.20 -59.93
CA ILE A 3 34.94 -19.01 -60.03
C ILE A 3 35.21 -17.74 -59.17
N LYS A 4 36.02 -17.81 -58.26
CA LYS A 4 37.38 -17.25 -58.19
C LYS A 4 37.47 -15.74 -57.94
N VAL A 5 38.18 -15.47 -56.92
CA VAL A 5 39.51 -14.86 -56.92
C VAL A 5 39.42 -13.35 -56.88
N GLY A 6 40.02 -12.70 -56.06
CA GLY A 6 41.29 -12.79 -55.43
C GLY A 6 41.74 -11.42 -54.97
N PHE A 7 42.70 -11.55 -54.19
CA PHE A 7 43.89 -10.73 -54.13
C PHE A 7 43.75 -9.34 -53.52
N MET A 8 44.32 -9.28 -52.42
CA MET A 8 45.72 -8.94 -52.14
C MET A 8 45.85 -7.48 -51.79
N SER A 9 46.15 -7.33 -50.60
CA SER A 9 47.50 -6.92 -50.15
C SER A 9 47.70 -5.44 -49.98
N LEU A 10 48.24 -5.16 -48.92
CA LEU A 10 49.45 -4.37 -48.63
C LEU A 10 49.18 -3.23 -47.65
N ILE A 11 49.49 -3.49 -46.40
CA ILE A 11 50.72 -3.03 -45.71
C ILE A 11 50.86 -1.50 -45.64
N LEU A 12 51.02 -1.11 -44.45
CA LEU A 12 51.94 -0.22 -43.81
C LEU A 12 51.23 0.80 -42.98
N LEU A 13 51.53 0.68 -41.80
CA LEU A 13 52.59 1.26 -40.98
C LEU A 13 52.14 2.43 -40.14
N SER A 14 52.24 2.18 -38.90
CA SER A 14 52.83 3.15 -37.99
C SER A 14 52.04 4.44 -37.73
N GLY A 15 51.48 4.45 -36.64
CA GLY A 15 51.01 5.66 -36.00
C GLY A 15 50.73 5.41 -34.50
N LEU A 16 51.83 5.27 -33.77
CA LEU A 16 51.82 5.32 -32.33
C LEU A 16 51.53 6.78 -31.96
N THR A 17 50.27 7.10 -31.74
CA THR A 17 49.93 8.30 -31.02
C THR A 17 49.35 7.88 -29.68
N LEU A 18 50.13 8.01 -28.69
CA LEU A 18 49.67 8.21 -27.33
C LEU A 18 48.85 9.48 -27.34
N ALA A 19 47.55 9.33 -27.51
CA ALA A 19 46.63 10.38 -27.14
C ALA A 19 46.29 10.14 -25.68
N ALA A 20 46.75 11.06 -24.89
CA ALA A 20 46.40 11.30 -23.54
C ALA A 20 44.96 10.93 -23.22
N CYS A 21 44.81 10.16 -22.17
CA CYS A 21 43.61 10.19 -21.38
C CYS A 21 43.38 11.65 -20.98
N SER A 22 42.49 12.28 -21.67
CA SER A 22 41.79 13.42 -21.14
C SER A 22 40.99 12.86 -19.97
N ASP A 23 41.47 13.06 -18.78
CA ASP A 23 40.63 13.14 -17.61
C ASP A 23 39.67 14.29 -17.90
N GLU A 24 38.58 13.96 -18.55
CA GLU A 24 37.38 14.71 -18.33
C GLU A 24 36.89 14.25 -16.95
N GLU A 25 37.39 14.96 -15.96
CA GLU A 25 36.66 15.12 -14.74
C GLU A 25 35.27 15.54 -15.17
N MET A 26 34.36 14.55 -15.32
CA MET A 26 32.97 14.82 -15.20
C MET A 26 32.82 15.34 -13.80
N ASP A 27 32.75 16.64 -13.74
CA ASP A 27 32.13 17.37 -12.69
C ASP A 27 30.78 16.66 -12.48
N HIS A 28 30.79 15.66 -11.59
CA HIS A 28 29.59 15.25 -10.92
C HIS A 28 29.20 16.49 -10.13
N ASN A 29 28.57 17.38 -10.86
CA ASN A 29 27.66 18.29 -10.24
C ASN A 29 26.86 17.41 -9.29
N GLU A 30 27.26 17.43 -8.05
CA GLU A 30 26.46 16.99 -6.96
C GLU A 30 25.10 17.64 -7.19
N MET A 31 24.22 16.92 -7.90
CA MET A 31 22.83 17.10 -7.68
C MET A 31 22.68 16.72 -6.21
N ASN A 32 22.73 17.74 -5.41
CA ASN A 32 22.14 17.76 -4.12
C ASN A 32 20.72 17.23 -4.33
N HIS A 33 20.58 15.91 -4.34
CA HIS A 33 19.40 15.30 -3.89
C HIS A 33 19.39 15.49 -2.37
N ASP A 34 19.22 16.72 -1.96
CA ASP A 34 18.45 16.99 -0.77
C ASP A 34 17.03 16.52 -1.09
N ASN A 35 16.91 15.22 -1.30
CA ASN A 35 15.71 14.53 -1.01
C ASN A 35 15.82 14.16 0.48
N PRO A 36 15.14 14.85 1.37
CA PRO A 36 14.81 14.31 2.66
C PRO A 36 13.66 13.31 2.43
N SER A 37 13.88 12.32 1.62
CA SER A 37 13.19 11.07 1.82
C SER A 37 13.97 10.38 2.93
N SER A 38 13.74 10.82 4.15
CA SER A 38 13.56 9.84 5.17
C SER A 38 12.47 8.94 4.60
N ASP A 39 12.84 7.79 4.04
CA ASP A 39 11.96 6.66 3.90
C ASP A 39 11.62 6.27 5.35
N GLU A 40 10.76 7.07 5.97
CA GLU A 40 10.06 6.65 7.17
C GLU A 40 9.25 5.46 6.72
N VAL A 41 9.71 4.28 7.11
CA VAL A 41 8.95 3.06 6.94
C VAL A 41 7.66 3.28 7.75
N ARG A 42 6.58 3.63 7.05
CA ARG A 42 5.29 3.78 7.68
C ARG A 42 4.70 2.39 7.92
N SER A 43 4.23 2.17 9.13
CA SER A 43 3.35 1.06 9.44
C SER A 43 1.90 1.51 9.29
N LEU A 44 1.01 0.58 9.04
CA LEU A 44 -0.43 0.80 9.12
C LEU A 44 -1.00 -0.30 9.99
N GLU A 45 -1.53 0.09 11.13
CA GLU A 45 -2.13 -0.81 12.11
C GLU A 45 -3.59 -0.39 12.32
N VAL A 46 -4.46 -1.37 12.44
CA VAL A 46 -5.88 -1.15 12.69
C VAL A 46 -6.36 -2.09 13.77
N ASP A 47 -6.90 -1.53 14.83
CA ASP A 47 -7.59 -2.24 15.89
C ASP A 47 -9.10 -2.16 15.63
N LEU A 48 -9.66 -3.28 15.17
CA LEU A 48 -11.10 -3.39 14.91
C LEU A 48 -11.81 -3.86 16.18
N GLN A 49 -12.66 -3.01 16.70
CA GLN A 49 -13.44 -3.25 17.92
C GLN A 49 -14.88 -3.56 17.55
N ALA A 50 -15.39 -4.66 18.09
CA ALA A 50 -16.76 -5.10 17.98
C ALA A 50 -17.41 -5.22 19.35
N PRO A 51 -18.75 -5.02 19.48
CA PRO A 51 -19.45 -5.24 20.73
C PRO A 51 -19.46 -6.73 21.11
N GLU A 52 -19.35 -7.02 22.40
CA GLU A 52 -19.32 -8.40 22.95
C GLU A 52 -20.67 -9.15 22.77
N SER A 53 -21.76 -8.42 22.64
CA SER A 53 -23.12 -8.99 22.53
C SER A 53 -23.95 -8.12 21.62
N ILE A 54 -24.54 -8.74 20.62
CA ILE A 54 -25.39 -8.08 19.62
C ILE A 54 -26.75 -8.75 19.63
N LYS A 55 -27.81 -7.93 19.55
CA LYS A 55 -29.17 -8.40 19.37
C LYS A 55 -29.73 -7.94 18.04
N SER A 56 -30.48 -8.81 17.38
CA SER A 56 -31.18 -8.45 16.16
C SER A 56 -32.12 -7.27 16.38
N GLY A 57 -32.10 -6.32 15.46
CA GLY A 57 -32.88 -5.08 15.52
C GLY A 57 -32.34 -4.01 16.47
N GLU A 58 -31.19 -4.22 17.12
CA GLU A 58 -30.51 -3.23 17.94
C GLU A 58 -29.35 -2.61 17.15
N GLU A 59 -29.22 -1.27 17.21
CA GLU A 59 -28.10 -0.56 16.62
C GLU A 59 -26.84 -0.77 17.47
N VAL A 60 -25.78 -1.20 16.82
CA VAL A 60 -24.47 -1.42 17.43
C VAL A 60 -23.39 -0.65 16.70
N GLN A 61 -22.29 -0.41 17.39
CA GLN A 61 -21.19 0.36 16.88
C GLN A 61 -19.94 -0.50 16.71
N PHE A 62 -19.33 -0.41 15.51
CA PHE A 62 -18.01 -0.95 15.22
C PHE A 62 -17.03 0.21 15.10
N VAL A 63 -15.83 0.04 15.64
CA VAL A 63 -14.78 1.06 15.61
C VAL A 63 -13.52 0.48 15.00
N ALA A 64 -13.01 1.12 13.97
CA ALA A 64 -11.68 0.87 13.46
C ALA A 64 -10.76 2.00 13.95
N HIS A 65 -9.87 1.70 14.88
CA HIS A 65 -8.84 2.62 15.33
C HIS A 65 -7.60 2.43 14.48
N VAL A 66 -7.27 3.44 13.71
CA VAL A 66 -6.20 3.40 12.70
C VAL A 66 -5.00 4.18 13.19
N THR A 67 -3.84 3.52 13.21
CA THR A 67 -2.57 4.13 13.63
C THR A 67 -1.47 3.88 12.60
N SER A 68 -0.50 4.79 12.57
CA SER A 68 0.75 4.67 11.81
C SER A 68 1.91 5.07 12.72
N ASN A 69 2.86 4.15 12.93
CA ASN A 69 3.98 4.39 13.86
C ASN A 69 3.53 4.90 15.24
N GLU A 70 2.45 4.32 15.79
CA GLU A 70 1.83 4.67 17.08
C GLU A 70 1.15 6.06 17.11
N GLU A 71 0.97 6.71 15.97
CA GLU A 71 0.22 7.97 15.85
C GLU A 71 -1.13 7.73 15.18
N ASP A 72 -2.16 8.44 15.64
CA ASP A 72 -3.50 8.34 15.08
C ASP A 72 -3.55 8.82 13.63
N VAL A 73 -4.16 8.03 12.75
CA VAL A 73 -4.40 8.36 11.35
C VAL A 73 -5.76 9.00 11.20
N THR A 74 -5.77 10.29 10.93
CA THR A 74 -7.02 11.07 10.81
C THR A 74 -7.41 11.37 9.37
N ASP A 75 -6.59 10.94 8.42
CA ASP A 75 -6.69 11.23 6.99
C ASP A 75 -6.39 9.99 6.13
N ALA A 76 -6.93 8.82 6.54
CA ALA A 76 -6.88 7.63 5.70
C ALA A 76 -7.51 7.88 4.33
N ASP A 77 -6.96 7.27 3.29
CA ASP A 77 -7.46 7.42 1.93
C ASP A 77 -8.87 6.85 1.77
N SER A 78 -9.14 5.72 2.46
CA SER A 78 -10.46 5.08 2.52
C SER A 78 -10.56 4.18 3.74
N VAL A 79 -11.71 4.16 4.38
CA VAL A 79 -12.08 3.18 5.42
C VAL A 79 -13.48 2.66 5.11
N MET A 80 -13.59 1.35 4.88
CA MET A 80 -14.86 0.69 4.60
C MET A 80 -15.05 -0.50 5.55
N PHE A 81 -16.28 -0.69 6.01
CA PHE A 81 -16.67 -1.89 6.71
C PHE A 81 -17.46 -2.82 5.79
N GLU A 82 -17.09 -4.08 5.78
CA GLU A 82 -17.80 -5.13 5.06
C GLU A 82 -18.46 -6.06 6.07
N ILE A 83 -19.76 -6.30 5.87
CA ILE A 83 -20.56 -7.22 6.68
C ILE A 83 -20.80 -8.49 5.87
N ILE A 84 -20.38 -9.62 6.39
CA ILE A 84 -20.45 -10.92 5.70
C ILE A 84 -21.27 -11.91 6.53
N SER A 85 -22.19 -12.61 5.88
CA SER A 85 -22.91 -13.76 6.44
C SER A 85 -22.55 -15.02 5.66
N GLY A 86 -21.90 -15.98 6.33
CA GLY A 86 -21.39 -17.17 5.65
C GLY A 86 -20.31 -16.81 4.61
N GLU A 87 -20.64 -16.91 3.33
CA GLU A 87 -19.76 -16.55 2.20
C GLU A 87 -20.28 -15.35 1.41
N GLU A 88 -21.39 -14.74 1.84
CA GLU A 88 -22.06 -13.65 1.16
C GLU A 88 -21.74 -12.31 1.83
N SER A 89 -21.25 -11.36 1.04
CA SER A 89 -21.11 -9.97 1.45
C SER A 89 -22.47 -9.30 1.39
N LEU A 90 -22.97 -8.86 2.53
CA LEU A 90 -24.28 -8.23 2.65
C LEU A 90 -24.21 -6.73 2.39
N ASP A 91 -23.23 -6.07 3.02
CA ASP A 91 -23.04 -4.64 2.94
C ASP A 91 -21.57 -4.29 2.89
N MET A 92 -21.25 -3.20 2.19
CA MET A 92 -19.96 -2.55 2.19
C MET A 92 -20.17 -1.05 2.35
N ILE A 93 -19.73 -0.49 3.48
CA ILE A 93 -20.08 0.85 3.91
C ILE A 93 -18.80 1.65 4.17
N GLU A 94 -18.62 2.73 3.41
CA GLU A 94 -17.54 3.69 3.62
C GLU A 94 -17.90 4.64 4.77
N VAL A 95 -16.93 4.91 5.64
CA VAL A 95 -17.08 5.81 6.78
C VAL A 95 -16.02 6.88 6.79
N ASP A 96 -16.36 8.04 7.31
CA ASP A 96 -15.45 9.15 7.52
C ASP A 96 -14.76 9.04 8.88
N HIS A 97 -13.63 9.73 9.01
CA HIS A 97 -12.95 9.89 10.29
C HIS A 97 -13.87 10.56 11.32
N SER A 98 -13.90 10.00 12.51
CA SER A 98 -14.65 10.54 13.64
C SER A 98 -13.74 11.41 14.53
N GLU A 99 -12.95 10.79 15.38
CA GLU A 99 -12.00 11.45 16.26
C GLU A 99 -10.84 10.51 16.63
N ASN A 100 -9.66 11.05 16.93
CA ASN A 100 -8.51 10.30 17.46
C ASN A 100 -8.14 9.03 16.66
N GLY A 101 -8.17 9.11 15.31
CA GLY A 101 -7.88 7.96 14.46
C GLY A 101 -8.98 6.91 14.42
N GLU A 102 -10.15 7.19 14.98
CA GLU A 102 -11.30 6.29 14.97
C GLU A 102 -12.20 6.54 13.77
N TYR A 103 -12.60 5.43 13.14
CA TYR A 103 -13.57 5.36 12.06
C TYR A 103 -14.70 4.47 12.53
N VAL A 104 -15.91 5.00 12.55
CA VAL A 104 -17.03 4.43 13.27
C VAL A 104 -18.15 4.06 12.34
N LEU A 105 -18.64 2.82 12.44
CA LEU A 105 -19.84 2.35 11.78
C LEU A 105 -20.92 2.06 12.81
N ASP A 106 -22.07 2.72 12.69
CA ASP A 106 -23.31 2.32 13.34
C ASP A 106 -24.08 1.37 12.42
N TYR A 107 -24.40 0.16 12.91
CA TYR A 107 -25.04 -0.87 12.10
C TYR A 107 -26.13 -1.62 12.87
N THR A 108 -27.16 -2.08 12.16
CA THR A 108 -28.25 -2.88 12.74
C THR A 108 -28.37 -4.18 11.97
N PHE A 109 -28.26 -5.30 12.68
CA PHE A 109 -28.51 -6.62 12.10
C PHE A 109 -30.00 -6.97 12.20
N ASP A 110 -30.62 -7.26 11.09
CA ASP A 110 -32.04 -7.61 11.05
C ASP A 110 -32.29 -9.05 11.51
N GLU A 111 -31.34 -9.94 11.34
CA GLU A 111 -31.47 -11.36 11.62
C GLU A 111 -30.40 -11.84 12.61
N ALA A 112 -30.78 -12.78 13.49
CA ALA A 112 -29.85 -13.48 14.35
C ALA A 112 -28.96 -14.42 13.52
N GLY A 113 -27.70 -14.57 13.91
CA GLY A 113 -26.76 -15.45 13.21
C GLY A 113 -25.31 -15.07 13.48
N ASP A 114 -24.41 -15.78 12.82
CA ASP A 114 -22.96 -15.51 12.88
C ASP A 114 -22.55 -14.68 11.67
N TYR A 115 -21.87 -13.57 11.96
CA TYR A 115 -21.38 -12.64 10.96
C TYR A 115 -19.89 -12.43 11.11
N LYS A 116 -19.26 -12.01 10.02
CA LYS A 116 -17.92 -11.50 10.00
C LYS A 116 -17.95 -10.04 9.58
N VAL A 117 -17.22 -9.21 10.31
CA VAL A 117 -17.04 -7.79 10.01
C VAL A 117 -15.59 -7.59 9.64
N ILE A 118 -15.33 -6.99 8.48
CA ILE A 118 -13.99 -6.65 8.01
C ILE A 118 -13.90 -5.14 7.89
N SER A 119 -12.82 -4.55 8.39
CA SER A 119 -12.49 -3.16 8.11
C SER A 119 -11.42 -3.11 7.04
N HIS A 120 -11.75 -2.56 5.87
CA HIS A 120 -10.81 -2.30 4.79
C HIS A 120 -10.24 -0.90 4.98
N VAL A 121 -8.96 -0.78 5.22
CA VAL A 121 -8.30 0.50 5.46
C VAL A 121 -7.17 0.72 4.47
N ASP A 122 -7.25 1.80 3.73
CA ASP A 122 -6.23 2.28 2.82
C ASP A 122 -5.64 3.59 3.36
N ALA A 123 -4.34 3.63 3.57
CA ALA A 123 -3.61 4.83 3.95
C ALA A 123 -2.14 4.70 3.56
N PHE A 124 -1.52 5.79 3.12
CA PHE A 124 -0.09 5.85 2.79
C PHE A 124 0.38 4.80 1.75
N SER A 125 -0.50 4.43 0.80
CA SER A 125 -0.28 3.34 -0.16
C SER A 125 -0.14 1.95 0.49
N LEU A 126 -0.59 1.79 1.73
CA LEU A 126 -0.71 0.54 2.45
C LEU A 126 -2.18 0.17 2.56
N HIS A 127 -2.46 -1.13 2.64
CA HIS A 127 -3.80 -1.69 2.82
C HIS A 127 -3.79 -2.73 3.93
N THR A 128 -4.76 -2.66 4.83
CA THR A 128 -4.96 -3.67 5.87
C THR A 128 -6.44 -3.98 6.07
N MET A 129 -6.74 -5.22 6.44
CA MET A 129 -8.09 -5.75 6.56
C MET A 129 -8.25 -6.60 7.81
N PRO A 130 -8.31 -6.02 9.01
CA PRO A 130 -8.66 -6.78 10.20
C PRO A 130 -10.10 -7.27 10.13
N GLU A 131 -10.34 -8.44 10.73
CA GLU A 131 -11.67 -9.05 10.78
C GLU A 131 -12.05 -9.45 12.20
N GLU A 132 -13.33 -9.32 12.51
CA GLU A 132 -13.95 -9.76 13.74
C GLU A 132 -15.17 -10.64 13.44
N PHE A 133 -15.34 -11.70 14.25
CA PHE A 133 -16.52 -12.56 14.19
C PHE A 133 -17.47 -12.19 15.31
N VAL A 134 -18.72 -11.95 14.95
CA VAL A 134 -19.76 -11.55 15.87
C VAL A 134 -20.96 -12.46 15.77
N THR A 135 -21.58 -12.73 16.93
CA THR A 135 -22.83 -13.50 16.99
C THR A 135 -23.96 -12.56 17.38
N VAL A 136 -25.02 -12.56 16.58
CA VAL A 136 -26.24 -11.79 16.78
C VAL A 136 -27.33 -12.72 17.31
N GLU A 137 -27.93 -12.38 18.45
CA GLU A 137 -28.98 -13.15 19.14
C GLU A 137 -30.41 -12.65 18.81
#